data_2be7794fe5696924926e1a172fd3b636
#
_entry.id   2be7794fe5696924926e1a172fd3b636
#
_cell.length_a   1.000
_cell.length_b   1.000
_cell.length_c   1.000
_cell.angle_alpha   90.00
_cell.angle_beta   90.00
_cell.angle_gamma   90.00
#
_symmetry.space_group_name_H-M   'P 1'
#
loop_
_entity.id
_entity.type
_entity.pdbx_description
1 polymer ?
#
loop_
_entity_poly.entity_id
_entity_poly.type
_entity_poly.pdbx_seq_one_letter_code
_entity_poly.pdbx_strand_id
1 'polypeptide(L)'
;MPERPGLLERLDRWKEWPSFNEEATLLGLVLPILEEAGYDPFNPEEVFPQAKDSNNLKPDLLLYKGSARQEGGPYMVIEVKALGEDLKKHANQVVQYMNGGQARWYVLTNGETWEFYDRDRPLPLANCLRAGIQLADPGALRALSLLLSKAAAEPPFQEAQEALAEALLAQAAESVPLEEQKRAYDLTGHFVKPLQTVVKEARERFPLAEPFVERWVREWEAKLQGNTPPSPPSPRTFPSWAEALFTLGAECYGSDPAKVRQVLKVLPPNYAGPLRHEPLPDGHKLCVQFSAKDIRRQLNKLACVFPHLKGERIRVREEEFTLGADLQ
;
A
#
# COMPACT_ATOMS: atom_id res chain seq x y z
N MET A 1 -23.76 21.49 1.09
CA MET A 1 -23.18 21.46 -0.26
C MET A 1 -23.64 20.17 -0.90
N PRO A 2 -23.93 20.10 -2.21
CA PRO A 2 -24.19 18.83 -2.86
C PRO A 2 -22.91 17.96 -2.71
N GLU A 3 -23.10 16.68 -2.42
CA GLU A 3 -22.00 15.72 -2.36
C GLU A 3 -21.27 15.71 -3.72
N ARG A 4 -19.94 15.76 -3.68
CA ARG A 4 -19.15 15.62 -4.90
C ARG A 4 -19.36 14.21 -5.46
N PRO A 5 -19.62 14.04 -6.76
CA PRO A 5 -19.75 12.71 -7.35
C PRO A 5 -18.47 11.90 -7.11
N GLY A 6 -18.62 10.62 -6.83
CA GLY A 6 -17.51 9.71 -6.65
C GLY A 6 -16.60 9.67 -7.88
N LEU A 7 -15.36 9.25 -7.70
CA LEU A 7 -14.33 9.28 -8.76
C LEU A 7 -14.70 8.38 -9.95
N LEU A 8 -15.28 7.20 -9.68
CA LEU A 8 -15.78 6.29 -10.73
C LEU A 8 -16.95 6.90 -11.51
N GLU A 9 -17.89 7.56 -10.82
CA GLU A 9 -19.00 8.28 -11.47
C GLU A 9 -18.50 9.44 -12.34
N ARG A 10 -17.42 10.11 -11.93
CA ARG A 10 -16.75 11.11 -12.78
C ARG A 10 -16.14 10.45 -14.00
N LEU A 11 -15.41 9.35 -13.85
CA LEU A 11 -14.78 8.64 -14.96
C LEU A 11 -15.83 8.26 -16.03
N ASP A 12 -16.98 7.72 -15.62
CA ASP A 12 -18.06 7.35 -16.53
C ASP A 12 -18.61 8.56 -17.28
N ARG A 13 -18.86 9.68 -16.60
CA ARG A 13 -19.30 10.94 -17.22
C ARG A 13 -18.26 11.49 -18.22
N TRP A 14 -16.97 11.35 -17.89
CA TRP A 14 -15.92 11.86 -18.75
C TRP A 14 -15.72 11.00 -20.01
N LYS A 15 -15.97 9.68 -19.92
CA LYS A 15 -15.95 8.78 -21.09
C LYS A 15 -17.00 9.16 -22.15
N GLU A 16 -18.08 9.79 -21.74
CA GLU A 16 -19.13 10.29 -22.64
C GLU A 16 -18.77 11.62 -23.33
N TRP A 17 -17.70 12.29 -22.89
CA TRP A 17 -17.31 13.61 -23.42
C TRP A 17 -16.51 13.49 -24.71
N PRO A 18 -16.89 14.17 -25.80
CA PRO A 18 -16.34 13.91 -27.14
C PRO A 18 -14.88 14.34 -27.39
N SER A 19 -14.25 15.10 -26.46
CA SER A 19 -12.85 15.49 -26.60
C SER A 19 -12.18 15.61 -25.23
N PHE A 20 -11.52 14.56 -24.82
CA PHE A 20 -10.81 14.51 -23.55
C PHE A 20 -9.30 14.56 -23.79
N ASN A 21 -8.71 15.74 -23.65
CA ASN A 21 -7.28 15.93 -23.80
C ASN A 21 -6.51 15.67 -22.50
N GLU A 22 -5.18 15.73 -22.54
CA GLU A 22 -4.32 15.52 -21.37
C GLU A 22 -4.64 16.48 -20.22
N GLU A 23 -4.91 17.77 -20.51
CA GLU A 23 -5.26 18.76 -19.49
C GLU A 23 -6.57 18.43 -18.78
N ALA A 24 -7.58 17.98 -19.53
CA ALA A 24 -8.84 17.56 -18.95
C ALA A 24 -8.69 16.30 -18.09
N THR A 25 -7.85 15.33 -18.52
CA THR A 25 -7.50 14.15 -17.73
C THR A 25 -6.79 14.55 -16.43
N LEU A 26 -5.82 15.45 -16.54
CA LEU A 26 -5.09 15.96 -15.39
C LEU A 26 -6.04 16.60 -14.36
N LEU A 27 -6.85 17.56 -14.78
CA LEU A 27 -7.72 18.33 -13.88
C LEU A 27 -8.91 17.52 -13.37
N GLY A 28 -9.48 16.66 -14.21
CA GLY A 28 -10.74 15.97 -13.91
C GLY A 28 -10.54 14.64 -13.15
N LEU A 29 -9.41 13.96 -13.34
CA LEU A 29 -9.17 12.63 -12.81
C LEU A 29 -7.90 12.57 -11.93
N VAL A 30 -6.77 13.07 -12.42
CA VAL A 30 -5.49 12.88 -11.74
C VAL A 30 -5.39 13.72 -10.47
N LEU A 31 -5.66 15.03 -10.54
CA LEU A 31 -5.59 15.90 -9.35
C LEU A 31 -6.56 15.50 -8.24
N PRO A 32 -7.83 15.12 -8.52
CA PRO A 32 -8.71 14.59 -7.48
C PRO A 32 -8.18 13.33 -6.78
N ILE A 33 -7.53 12.41 -7.51
CA ILE A 33 -6.91 11.22 -6.92
C ILE A 33 -5.75 11.61 -6.02
N LEU A 34 -4.93 12.58 -6.41
CA LEU A 34 -3.84 13.09 -5.58
C LEU A 34 -4.36 13.77 -4.30
N GLU A 35 -5.48 14.52 -4.39
CA GLU A 35 -6.13 15.12 -3.23
C GLU A 35 -6.56 14.03 -2.23
N GLU A 36 -7.18 12.94 -2.71
CA GLU A 36 -7.55 11.78 -1.87
C GLU A 36 -6.33 11.04 -1.28
N ALA A 37 -5.19 11.06 -1.98
CA ALA A 37 -3.93 10.50 -1.51
C ALA A 37 -3.18 11.41 -0.49
N GLY A 38 -3.75 12.57 -0.16
CA GLY A 38 -3.26 13.48 0.87
C GLY A 38 -2.36 14.60 0.37
N TYR A 39 -2.27 14.82 -0.95
CA TYR A 39 -1.59 16.00 -1.51
C TYR A 39 -2.56 17.18 -1.60
N ASP A 40 -2.02 18.40 -1.42
CA ASP A 40 -2.73 19.62 -1.80
C ASP A 40 -2.33 20.00 -3.24
N PRO A 41 -3.22 19.81 -4.25
CA PRO A 41 -2.91 20.13 -5.64
C PRO A 41 -2.63 21.61 -5.90
N PHE A 42 -3.01 22.50 -4.97
CA PHE A 42 -2.80 23.93 -5.06
C PHE A 42 -1.55 24.41 -4.31
N ASN A 43 -0.88 23.49 -3.59
CA ASN A 43 0.37 23.78 -2.92
C ASN A 43 1.56 23.43 -3.83
N PRO A 44 2.29 24.41 -4.41
CA PRO A 44 3.41 24.14 -5.32
C PRO A 44 4.62 23.50 -4.62
N GLU A 45 4.63 23.40 -3.31
CA GLU A 45 5.65 22.65 -2.56
C GLU A 45 5.34 21.15 -2.51
N GLU A 46 4.13 20.75 -2.86
CA GLU A 46 3.67 19.36 -2.86
C GLU A 46 3.42 18.84 -4.28
N VAL A 47 2.71 19.63 -5.10
CA VAL A 47 2.36 19.29 -6.48
C VAL A 47 2.82 20.41 -7.40
N PHE A 48 3.85 20.18 -8.17
CA PHE A 48 4.42 21.19 -9.06
C PHE A 48 4.20 20.82 -10.54
N PRO A 49 3.40 21.59 -11.28
CA PRO A 49 3.12 21.32 -12.67
C PRO A 49 4.25 21.78 -13.60
N GLN A 50 4.48 21.02 -14.68
CA GLN A 50 5.32 21.38 -15.84
C GLN A 50 6.73 21.92 -15.49
N ALA A 51 7.35 21.40 -14.43
CA ALA A 51 8.71 21.77 -14.10
C ALA A 51 9.67 21.21 -15.16
N LYS A 52 10.56 22.08 -15.65
CA LYS A 52 11.71 21.58 -16.41
C LYS A 52 12.63 20.85 -15.43
N ASP A 53 12.93 19.60 -15.74
CA ASP A 53 14.01 18.88 -15.08
C ASP A 53 15.39 19.36 -15.57
N SER A 54 16.46 18.81 -15.00
CA SER A 54 17.85 19.13 -15.36
C SER A 54 18.17 18.91 -16.85
N ASN A 55 17.36 18.12 -17.57
CA ASN A 55 17.53 17.76 -18.99
C ASN A 55 16.54 18.49 -19.91
N ASN A 56 15.89 19.55 -19.47
CA ASN A 56 14.82 20.25 -20.19
C ASN A 56 13.57 19.40 -20.49
N LEU A 57 13.44 18.20 -19.93
CA LEU A 57 12.21 17.43 -19.97
C LEU A 57 11.16 18.11 -19.07
N LYS A 58 9.91 18.08 -19.50
CA LYS A 58 8.80 18.73 -18.79
C LYS A 58 7.72 17.68 -18.49
N PRO A 59 7.87 16.92 -17.40
CA PRO A 59 6.79 16.09 -16.95
C PRO A 59 5.58 16.94 -16.52
N ASP A 60 4.39 16.36 -16.59
CA ASP A 60 3.16 17.08 -16.26
C ASP A 60 3.11 17.44 -14.78
N LEU A 61 3.52 16.55 -13.89
CA LEU A 61 3.57 16.79 -12.45
C LEU A 61 4.84 16.26 -11.79
N LEU A 62 5.36 17.03 -10.85
CA LEU A 62 6.33 16.60 -9.86
C LEU A 62 5.68 16.57 -8.48
N LEU A 63 5.75 15.43 -7.77
CA LEU A 63 5.27 15.31 -6.40
C LEU A 63 6.43 15.39 -5.42
N TYR A 64 6.22 16.15 -4.34
CA TYR A 64 7.17 16.33 -3.25
C TYR A 64 6.55 15.93 -1.91
N LYS A 65 7.37 15.46 -0.98
CA LYS A 65 6.97 15.12 0.39
C LYS A 65 7.48 16.18 1.35
N GLY A 66 6.58 17.06 1.79
CA GLY A 66 6.91 18.13 2.74
C GLY A 66 7.86 19.17 2.14
N SER A 67 8.76 19.73 2.96
CA SER A 67 9.77 20.70 2.54
C SER A 67 10.86 20.16 1.61
N ALA A 68 10.73 18.94 1.13
CA ALA A 68 11.71 18.21 0.32
C ALA A 68 12.03 18.86 -1.03
N ARG A 69 11.19 19.79 -1.52
CA ARG A 69 11.55 20.60 -2.72
C ARG A 69 12.84 21.38 -2.53
N GLN A 70 13.15 21.76 -1.31
CA GLN A 70 14.37 22.51 -0.98
C GLN A 70 15.60 21.61 -0.77
N GLU A 71 15.42 20.34 -0.42
CA GLU A 71 16.52 19.47 0.08
C GLU A 71 16.77 18.19 -0.72
N GLY A 72 15.82 17.65 -1.51
CA GLY A 72 15.96 16.28 -2.03
C GLY A 72 15.43 16.00 -3.44
N GLY A 73 14.88 16.96 -4.15
CA GLY A 73 14.25 16.72 -5.46
C GLY A 73 12.86 16.06 -5.35
N PRO A 74 12.21 15.76 -6.50
CA PRO A 74 10.88 15.19 -6.51
C PRO A 74 10.90 13.75 -6.02
N TYR A 75 9.88 13.39 -5.22
CA TYR A 75 9.63 12.03 -4.79
C TYR A 75 9.13 11.15 -5.95
N MET A 76 8.20 11.71 -6.73
CA MET A 76 7.55 11.02 -7.83
C MET A 76 7.32 11.96 -9.01
N VAL A 77 7.42 11.43 -10.22
CA VAL A 77 7.10 12.10 -11.47
C VAL A 77 5.85 11.47 -12.06
N ILE A 78 4.88 12.28 -12.48
CA ILE A 78 3.67 11.80 -13.15
C ILE A 78 3.61 12.41 -14.56
N GLU A 79 3.45 11.56 -15.54
CA GLU A 79 3.13 11.90 -16.93
C GLU A 79 1.70 11.49 -17.23
N VAL A 80 0.92 12.42 -17.75
CA VAL A 80 -0.51 12.26 -18.02
C VAL A 80 -0.75 12.20 -19.53
N LYS A 81 -1.61 11.31 -19.96
CA LYS A 81 -2.07 11.21 -21.35
C LYS A 81 -3.58 11.40 -21.40
N ALA A 82 -4.11 11.68 -22.58
CA ALA A 82 -5.53 11.81 -22.78
C ALA A 82 -6.27 10.51 -22.41
N LEU A 83 -7.46 10.64 -21.83
CA LEU A 83 -8.30 9.49 -21.48
C LEU A 83 -8.51 8.57 -22.69
N GLY A 84 -8.34 7.26 -22.50
CA GLY A 84 -8.47 6.25 -23.55
C GLY A 84 -7.23 6.09 -24.44
N GLU A 85 -6.17 6.87 -24.23
CA GLU A 85 -4.93 6.73 -24.98
C GLU A 85 -4.15 5.49 -24.53
N ASP A 86 -3.55 4.79 -25.49
CA ASP A 86 -2.73 3.60 -25.21
C ASP A 86 -1.37 4.00 -24.63
N LEU A 87 -1.18 3.76 -23.34
CA LEU A 87 0.05 4.13 -22.60
C LEU A 87 1.32 3.46 -23.17
N LYS A 88 1.21 2.30 -23.80
CA LYS A 88 2.37 1.61 -24.42
C LYS A 88 3.09 2.45 -25.47
N LYS A 89 2.36 3.35 -26.13
CA LYS A 89 2.93 4.28 -27.12
C LYS A 89 3.84 5.33 -26.49
N HIS A 90 3.68 5.57 -25.18
CA HIS A 90 4.40 6.59 -24.41
C HIS A 90 5.51 6.01 -23.52
N ALA A 91 5.72 4.70 -23.55
CA ALA A 91 6.74 4.00 -22.75
C ALA A 91 8.16 4.61 -22.89
N ASN A 92 8.53 5.04 -24.11
CA ASN A 92 9.83 5.67 -24.34
C ASN A 92 9.99 7.02 -23.63
N GLN A 93 8.91 7.75 -23.41
CA GLN A 93 8.93 9.03 -22.68
C GLN A 93 9.26 8.79 -21.21
N VAL A 94 8.69 7.74 -20.61
CA VAL A 94 9.03 7.33 -19.23
C VAL A 94 10.52 6.98 -19.13
N VAL A 95 11.07 6.23 -20.09
CA VAL A 95 12.51 5.90 -20.12
C VAL A 95 13.37 7.16 -20.19
N GLN A 96 12.98 8.15 -20.99
CA GLN A 96 13.70 9.42 -21.07
C GLN A 96 13.70 10.16 -19.73
N TYR A 97 12.55 10.24 -19.05
CA TYR A 97 12.45 10.83 -17.72
C TYR A 97 13.27 10.06 -16.67
N MET A 98 13.23 8.72 -16.68
CA MET A 98 14.02 7.88 -15.77
C MET A 98 15.53 8.09 -15.95
N ASN A 99 16.01 8.23 -17.19
CA ASN A 99 17.43 8.44 -17.47
C ASN A 99 17.93 9.82 -17.08
N GLY A 100 17.06 10.84 -17.12
CA GLY A 100 17.42 12.23 -16.88
C GLY A 100 16.96 12.80 -15.54
N GLY A 101 15.97 12.18 -14.90
CA GLY A 101 15.32 12.71 -13.73
C GLY A 101 15.99 12.36 -12.41
N GLN A 102 15.57 13.07 -11.35
CA GLN A 102 16.06 12.86 -9.98
C GLN A 102 15.11 12.00 -9.12
N ALA A 103 13.85 11.84 -9.54
CA ALA A 103 12.89 11.00 -8.83
C ALA A 103 13.28 9.51 -8.94
N ARG A 104 12.90 8.73 -7.94
CA ARG A 104 12.96 7.27 -8.03
C ARG A 104 11.71 6.70 -8.71
N TRP A 105 10.54 7.27 -8.43
CA TRP A 105 9.26 6.77 -8.87
C TRP A 105 8.72 7.55 -10.06
N TYR A 106 8.26 6.84 -11.07
CA TYR A 106 7.64 7.39 -12.27
C TYR A 106 6.28 6.76 -12.49
N VAL A 107 5.31 7.60 -12.81
CA VAL A 107 3.94 7.17 -13.09
C VAL A 107 3.55 7.64 -14.48
N LEU A 108 3.00 6.74 -15.27
CA LEU A 108 2.36 7.05 -16.55
C LEU A 108 0.87 6.75 -16.41
N THR A 109 0.02 7.70 -16.74
CA THR A 109 -1.44 7.52 -16.61
C THR A 109 -2.21 8.24 -17.70
N ASN A 110 -3.35 7.66 -18.09
CA ASN A 110 -4.40 8.30 -18.88
C ASN A 110 -5.66 8.57 -18.03
N GLY A 111 -5.55 8.56 -16.69
CA GLY A 111 -6.65 8.71 -15.76
C GLY A 111 -7.39 7.39 -15.48
N GLU A 112 -7.53 6.49 -16.45
CA GLU A 112 -8.14 5.18 -16.30
C GLU A 112 -7.11 4.09 -15.96
N THR A 113 -5.96 4.13 -16.61
CA THR A 113 -4.84 3.22 -16.38
C THR A 113 -3.70 3.96 -15.70
N TRP A 114 -3.11 3.34 -14.69
CA TRP A 114 -1.97 3.86 -13.93
C TRP A 114 -0.86 2.83 -13.91
N GLU A 115 0.32 3.21 -14.39
CA GLU A 115 1.52 2.37 -14.43
C GLU A 115 2.62 3.00 -13.57
N PHE A 116 3.11 2.25 -12.58
CA PHE A 116 4.13 2.70 -11.63
C PHE A 116 5.47 2.04 -11.92
N TYR A 117 6.51 2.84 -12.09
CA TYR A 117 7.85 2.40 -12.47
C TYR A 117 8.90 2.78 -11.42
N ASP A 118 9.84 1.86 -11.15
CA ASP A 118 10.99 2.04 -10.26
C ASP A 118 12.26 2.23 -11.09
N ARG A 119 12.85 3.43 -11.05
CA ARG A 119 14.09 3.74 -11.77
C ARG A 119 15.29 2.90 -11.30
N ASP A 120 15.31 2.47 -10.04
CA ASP A 120 16.41 1.72 -9.47
C ASP A 120 16.46 0.27 -9.99
N ARG A 121 15.51 -0.11 -10.85
CA ARG A 121 15.52 -1.40 -11.54
C ARG A 121 16.17 -1.31 -12.92
N PRO A 122 16.85 -2.40 -13.36
CA PRO A 122 17.51 -2.41 -14.65
C PRO A 122 16.52 -2.43 -15.81
N LEU A 123 16.83 -1.70 -16.87
CA LEU A 123 16.12 -1.79 -18.16
C LEU A 123 16.16 -3.24 -18.71
N PRO A 124 15.18 -3.67 -19.49
CA PRO A 124 14.16 -2.87 -20.18
C PRO A 124 13.03 -2.41 -19.24
N LEU A 125 12.22 -1.43 -19.70
CA LEU A 125 11.16 -0.78 -18.92
C LEU A 125 10.18 -1.76 -18.27
N ALA A 126 9.93 -2.92 -18.89
CA ALA A 126 9.09 -3.96 -18.33
C ALA A 126 9.59 -4.48 -16.95
N ASN A 127 10.90 -4.47 -16.71
CA ASN A 127 11.48 -4.84 -15.41
C ASN A 127 11.27 -3.74 -14.35
N CYS A 128 11.15 -2.50 -14.81
CA CYS A 128 10.93 -1.33 -13.94
C CYS A 128 9.47 -1.21 -13.49
N LEU A 129 8.52 -1.81 -14.23
CA LEU A 129 7.10 -1.78 -13.87
C LEU A 129 6.86 -2.53 -12.57
N ARG A 130 6.26 -1.84 -11.60
CA ARG A 130 5.95 -2.35 -10.25
C ARG A 130 4.48 -2.67 -10.06
N ALA A 131 3.62 -1.85 -10.65
CA ALA A 131 2.18 -2.02 -10.61
C ALA A 131 1.53 -1.40 -11.84
N GLY A 132 0.52 -2.08 -12.36
CA GLY A 132 -0.45 -1.54 -13.32
C GLY A 132 -1.84 -1.63 -12.70
N ILE A 133 -2.56 -0.52 -12.64
CA ILE A 133 -3.89 -0.43 -12.05
C ILE A 133 -4.86 0.08 -13.10
N GLN A 134 -5.98 -0.61 -13.26
CA GLN A 134 -7.13 -0.13 -14.03
C GLN A 134 -8.14 0.45 -13.06
N LEU A 135 -8.57 1.68 -13.25
CA LEU A 135 -9.49 2.36 -12.31
C LEU A 135 -10.86 1.64 -12.21
N ALA A 136 -11.25 0.91 -13.25
CA ALA A 136 -12.45 0.08 -13.25
C ALA A 136 -12.32 -1.23 -12.43
N ASP A 137 -11.10 -1.62 -12.04
CA ASP A 137 -10.90 -2.84 -11.24
C ASP A 137 -11.46 -2.65 -9.81
N PRO A 138 -12.03 -3.70 -9.22
CA PRO A 138 -12.39 -3.68 -7.80
C PRO A 138 -11.18 -3.33 -6.94
N GLY A 139 -11.37 -2.42 -5.97
CA GLY A 139 -10.30 -2.00 -5.06
C GLY A 139 -9.27 -1.02 -5.64
N ALA A 140 -9.40 -0.62 -6.93
CA ALA A 140 -8.44 0.26 -7.60
C ALA A 140 -8.19 1.59 -6.88
N LEU A 141 -9.24 2.25 -6.40
CA LEU A 141 -9.11 3.51 -5.66
C LEU A 141 -8.31 3.34 -4.36
N ARG A 142 -8.57 2.25 -3.62
CA ARG A 142 -7.81 1.92 -2.42
C ARG A 142 -6.35 1.64 -2.75
N ALA A 143 -6.07 0.89 -3.79
CA ALA A 143 -4.71 0.61 -4.24
C ALA A 143 -3.97 1.87 -4.68
N LEU A 144 -4.62 2.77 -5.43
CA LEU A 144 -4.06 4.06 -5.83
C LEU A 144 -3.79 4.97 -4.63
N SER A 145 -4.72 5.07 -3.68
CA SER A 145 -4.51 5.85 -2.44
C SER A 145 -3.31 5.33 -1.66
N LEU A 146 -3.08 4.02 -1.62
CA LEU A 146 -1.89 3.44 -0.99
C LEU A 146 -0.61 3.82 -1.74
N LEU A 147 -0.57 3.59 -3.06
CA LEU A 147 0.64 3.82 -3.88
C LEU A 147 1.04 5.30 -3.98
N LEU A 148 0.06 6.18 -4.03
CA LEU A 148 0.25 7.62 -4.10
C LEU A 148 0.37 8.28 -2.72
N SER A 149 0.18 7.54 -1.61
CA SER A 149 0.13 8.10 -0.27
C SER A 149 1.30 9.02 0.05
N LYS A 150 1.00 10.28 0.35
CA LYS A 150 1.98 11.26 0.80
C LYS A 150 2.66 10.85 2.10
N ALA A 151 1.94 10.13 2.97
CA ALA A 151 2.42 9.70 4.28
C ALA A 151 3.38 8.50 4.21
N ALA A 152 3.30 7.67 3.17
CA ALA A 152 4.16 6.49 3.02
C ALA A 152 5.59 6.89 2.64
N ALA A 153 6.60 6.29 3.24
CA ALA A 153 8.01 6.55 2.89
C ALA A 153 8.33 6.12 1.45
N GLU A 154 7.80 4.95 1.06
CA GLU A 154 7.86 4.39 -0.30
C GLU A 154 6.46 3.86 -0.68
N PRO A 155 6.13 3.76 -2.00
CA PRO A 155 4.87 3.17 -2.42
C PRO A 155 4.74 1.73 -1.91
N PRO A 156 3.68 1.39 -1.14
CA PRO A 156 3.50 0.07 -0.57
C PRO A 156 2.88 -0.89 -1.61
N PHE A 157 3.70 -1.35 -2.57
CA PHE A 157 3.23 -2.16 -3.71
C PHE A 157 2.58 -3.49 -3.31
N GLN A 158 3.07 -4.14 -2.25
CA GLN A 158 2.46 -5.38 -1.78
C GLN A 158 1.05 -5.13 -1.26
N GLU A 159 0.88 -4.14 -0.39
CA GLU A 159 -0.41 -3.77 0.19
C GLU A 159 -1.42 -3.33 -0.87
N ALA A 160 -0.95 -2.61 -1.88
CA ALA A 160 -1.79 -2.19 -2.99
C ALA A 160 -2.27 -3.41 -3.82
N GLN A 161 -1.39 -4.37 -4.10
CA GLN A 161 -1.77 -5.59 -4.80
C GLN A 161 -2.67 -6.49 -3.94
N GLU A 162 -2.44 -6.57 -2.64
CA GLU A 162 -3.33 -7.27 -1.70
C GLU A 162 -4.74 -6.65 -1.70
N ALA A 163 -4.86 -5.32 -1.72
CA ALA A 163 -6.15 -4.64 -1.78
C ALA A 163 -6.91 -4.93 -3.09
N LEU A 164 -6.22 -5.01 -4.22
CA LEU A 164 -6.81 -5.39 -5.50
C LEU A 164 -7.26 -6.85 -5.51
N ALA A 165 -6.40 -7.76 -5.03
CA ALA A 165 -6.71 -9.19 -4.94
C ALA A 165 -7.90 -9.43 -4.00
N GLU A 166 -7.93 -8.78 -2.83
CA GLU A 166 -9.03 -8.87 -1.86
C GLU A 166 -10.36 -8.48 -2.49
N ALA A 167 -10.42 -7.32 -3.15
CA ALA A 167 -11.64 -6.82 -3.75
C ALA A 167 -12.12 -7.69 -4.92
N LEU A 168 -11.19 -8.17 -5.75
CA LEU A 168 -11.49 -9.07 -6.87
C LEU A 168 -12.05 -10.41 -6.39
N LEU A 169 -11.42 -11.02 -5.37
CA LEU A 169 -11.86 -12.28 -4.78
C LEU A 169 -13.19 -12.15 -4.04
N ALA A 170 -13.41 -11.05 -3.31
CA ALA A 170 -14.66 -10.77 -2.62
C ALA A 170 -15.82 -10.64 -3.63
N GLN A 171 -15.66 -9.88 -4.69
CA GLN A 171 -16.65 -9.73 -5.74
C GLN A 171 -17.00 -11.08 -6.40
N ALA A 172 -15.99 -11.90 -6.69
CA ALA A 172 -16.22 -13.23 -7.25
C ALA A 172 -16.95 -14.16 -6.29
N ALA A 173 -16.60 -14.11 -5.00
CA ALA A 173 -17.27 -14.92 -3.97
C ALA A 173 -18.73 -14.51 -3.77
N GLU A 174 -19.06 -13.22 -3.90
CA GLU A 174 -20.44 -12.70 -3.82
C GLU A 174 -21.28 -13.00 -5.08
N SER A 175 -20.63 -13.23 -6.21
CA SER A 175 -21.31 -13.47 -7.50
C SER A 175 -22.06 -14.80 -7.56
N VAL A 176 -21.74 -15.76 -6.68
CA VAL A 176 -22.37 -17.08 -6.60
C VAL A 176 -22.89 -17.31 -5.18
N PRO A 177 -24.16 -17.75 -4.99
CA PRO A 177 -24.71 -18.05 -3.67
C PRO A 177 -23.86 -19.03 -2.89
N LEU A 178 -23.61 -18.78 -1.59
CA LEU A 178 -22.75 -19.60 -0.74
C LEU A 178 -23.17 -21.08 -0.71
N GLU A 179 -24.47 -21.36 -0.69
CA GLU A 179 -24.99 -22.72 -0.67
C GLU A 179 -24.70 -23.48 -1.99
N GLU A 180 -24.69 -22.78 -3.11
CA GLU A 180 -24.29 -23.35 -4.39
C GLU A 180 -22.79 -23.64 -4.41
N GLN A 181 -21.97 -22.74 -3.87
CA GLN A 181 -20.53 -22.95 -3.73
C GLN A 181 -20.22 -24.15 -2.83
N LYS A 182 -20.89 -24.28 -1.67
CA LYS A 182 -20.74 -25.42 -0.77
C LYS A 182 -21.11 -26.73 -1.48
N ARG A 183 -22.27 -26.79 -2.13
CA ARG A 183 -22.72 -27.97 -2.87
C ARG A 183 -21.73 -28.39 -3.95
N ALA A 184 -21.19 -27.44 -4.69
CA ALA A 184 -20.19 -27.73 -5.73
C ALA A 184 -18.89 -28.25 -5.10
N TYR A 185 -18.43 -27.66 -4.01
CA TYR A 185 -17.22 -28.07 -3.29
C TYR A 185 -17.37 -29.47 -2.70
N ASP A 186 -18.51 -29.80 -2.08
CA ASP A 186 -18.79 -31.14 -1.53
C ASP A 186 -18.79 -32.23 -2.62
N LEU A 187 -19.24 -31.90 -3.83
CA LEU A 187 -19.31 -32.83 -4.95
C LEU A 187 -17.96 -33.05 -5.66
N THR A 188 -17.12 -32.00 -5.73
CA THR A 188 -15.94 -32.01 -6.60
C THR A 188 -14.61 -31.83 -5.85
N GLY A 189 -14.64 -31.36 -4.62
CA GLY A 189 -13.46 -30.91 -3.88
C GLY A 189 -12.83 -29.63 -4.42
N HIS A 190 -13.55 -28.88 -5.27
CA HIS A 190 -13.05 -27.69 -5.93
C HIS A 190 -14.05 -26.54 -5.84
N PHE A 191 -13.55 -25.31 -5.90
CA PHE A 191 -14.39 -24.14 -6.05
C PHE A 191 -15.23 -24.18 -7.34
N VAL A 192 -16.32 -23.45 -7.35
CA VAL A 192 -17.08 -23.19 -8.59
C VAL A 192 -16.19 -22.53 -9.64
N LYS A 193 -16.43 -22.87 -10.91
CA LYS A 193 -15.57 -22.43 -12.03
C LYS A 193 -15.29 -20.92 -12.07
N PRO A 194 -16.26 -20.01 -11.84
CA PRO A 194 -15.98 -18.58 -11.79
C PRO A 194 -14.92 -18.22 -10.74
N LEU A 195 -15.02 -18.78 -9.54
CA LEU A 195 -14.09 -18.53 -8.45
C LEU A 195 -12.69 -19.09 -8.72
N GLN A 196 -12.58 -20.28 -9.32
CA GLN A 196 -11.29 -20.83 -9.77
C GLN A 196 -10.59 -19.91 -10.76
N THR A 197 -11.36 -19.35 -11.71
CA THR A 197 -10.84 -18.43 -12.72
C THR A 197 -10.29 -17.16 -12.07
N VAL A 198 -11.03 -16.58 -11.13
CA VAL A 198 -10.62 -15.35 -10.45
C VAL A 198 -9.45 -15.58 -9.51
N VAL A 199 -9.35 -16.71 -8.81
CA VAL A 199 -8.17 -17.06 -8.01
C VAL A 199 -6.92 -17.14 -8.89
N LYS A 200 -7.03 -17.78 -10.07
CA LYS A 200 -5.93 -17.80 -11.03
C LYS A 200 -5.55 -16.41 -11.53
N GLU A 201 -6.54 -15.62 -11.91
CA GLU A 201 -6.36 -14.23 -12.35
C GLU A 201 -5.67 -13.38 -11.27
N ALA A 202 -6.10 -13.48 -10.02
CA ALA A 202 -5.49 -12.75 -8.89
C ALA A 202 -4.00 -13.07 -8.74
N ARG A 203 -3.61 -14.35 -8.87
CA ARG A 203 -2.20 -14.78 -8.82
C ARG A 203 -1.38 -14.23 -9.99
N GLU A 204 -1.94 -14.26 -11.20
CA GLU A 204 -1.24 -13.79 -12.40
C GLU A 204 -1.08 -12.26 -12.43
N ARG A 205 -2.12 -11.53 -12.04
CA ARG A 205 -2.13 -10.07 -12.06
C ARG A 205 -1.43 -9.43 -10.87
N PHE A 206 -1.47 -10.08 -9.70
CA PHE A 206 -0.99 -9.51 -8.44
C PHE A 206 0.05 -10.42 -7.75
N PRO A 207 1.23 -10.62 -8.36
CA PRO A 207 2.21 -11.59 -7.86
C PRO A 207 2.74 -11.27 -6.45
N LEU A 208 2.73 -10.00 -6.02
CA LEU A 208 3.13 -9.64 -4.65
C LEU A 208 2.05 -9.98 -3.62
N ALA A 209 0.80 -10.22 -4.04
CA ALA A 209 -0.29 -10.64 -3.19
C ALA A 209 -0.42 -12.17 -3.05
N GLU A 210 0.47 -12.96 -3.64
CA GLU A 210 0.38 -14.44 -3.59
C GLU A 210 0.19 -15.00 -2.17
N PRO A 211 0.93 -14.54 -1.12
CA PRO A 211 0.71 -15.02 0.25
C PRO A 211 -0.69 -14.70 0.79
N PHE A 212 -1.24 -13.55 0.40
CA PHE A 212 -2.62 -13.18 0.72
C PHE A 212 -3.62 -14.11 0.01
N VAL A 213 -3.46 -14.33 -1.29
CA VAL A 213 -4.35 -15.19 -2.09
C VAL A 213 -4.35 -16.62 -1.55
N GLU A 214 -3.19 -17.17 -1.19
CA GLU A 214 -3.09 -18.51 -0.58
C GLU A 214 -3.83 -18.60 0.76
N ARG A 215 -3.69 -17.58 1.60
CA ARG A 215 -4.41 -17.51 2.87
C ARG A 215 -5.92 -17.44 2.64
N TRP A 216 -6.37 -16.57 1.73
CA TRP A 216 -7.78 -16.42 1.37
C TRP A 216 -8.37 -17.73 0.86
N VAL A 217 -7.67 -18.46 -0.01
CA VAL A 217 -8.09 -19.77 -0.51
C VAL A 217 -8.33 -20.75 0.64
N ARG A 218 -7.35 -20.89 1.55
CA ARG A 218 -7.51 -21.81 2.72
C ARG A 218 -8.69 -21.43 3.62
N GLU A 219 -8.87 -20.15 3.89
CA GLU A 219 -9.98 -19.66 4.71
C GLU A 219 -11.33 -19.90 4.04
N TRP A 220 -11.40 -19.72 2.72
CA TRP A 220 -12.62 -19.96 1.95
C TRP A 220 -12.96 -21.43 1.87
N GLU A 221 -11.98 -22.31 1.66
CA GLU A 221 -12.16 -23.77 1.73
C GLU A 221 -12.71 -24.21 3.08
N ALA A 222 -12.13 -23.73 4.19
CA ALA A 222 -12.62 -24.04 5.53
C ALA A 222 -14.09 -23.60 5.71
N LYS A 223 -14.45 -22.42 5.19
CA LYS A 223 -15.83 -21.90 5.22
C LYS A 223 -16.80 -22.78 4.42
N LEU A 224 -16.39 -23.29 3.25
CA LEU A 224 -17.22 -24.18 2.42
C LEU A 224 -17.42 -25.54 3.08
N GLN A 225 -16.41 -26.06 3.77
CA GLN A 225 -16.47 -27.33 4.51
C GLN A 225 -17.30 -27.25 5.81
N GLY A 226 -17.87 -26.08 6.12
CA GLY A 226 -18.58 -25.86 7.40
C GLY A 226 -17.65 -25.77 8.60
N ASN A 227 -16.35 -25.84 8.37
CA ASN A 227 -15.34 -25.54 9.38
C ASN A 227 -15.34 -24.03 9.57
N THR A 228 -15.69 -23.55 10.76
CA THR A 228 -15.46 -22.15 11.08
C THR A 228 -13.97 -21.90 10.84
N PRO A 229 -13.57 -20.95 9.97
CA PRO A 229 -12.15 -20.61 9.85
C PRO A 229 -11.63 -20.40 11.26
N PRO A 230 -10.46 -20.89 11.62
CA PRO A 230 -9.93 -20.68 12.95
C PRO A 230 -10.11 -19.21 13.26
N SER A 231 -10.84 -18.93 14.35
CA SER A 231 -11.02 -17.54 14.79
C SER A 231 -9.65 -16.88 14.74
N PRO A 232 -9.52 -15.68 14.19
CA PRO A 232 -8.22 -15.01 14.16
C PRO A 232 -7.64 -15.18 15.57
N PRO A 233 -6.37 -15.56 15.71
CA PRO A 233 -5.78 -15.90 16.99
C PRO A 233 -6.20 -14.84 18.00
N SER A 234 -6.65 -15.29 19.17
CA SER A 234 -7.09 -14.36 20.22
C SER A 234 -6.03 -13.29 20.40
N PRO A 235 -6.41 -12.01 20.50
CA PRO A 235 -5.41 -10.94 20.60
C PRO A 235 -4.48 -11.22 21.77
N ARG A 236 -3.17 -11.09 21.56
CA ARG A 236 -2.21 -11.17 22.67
C ARG A 236 -2.54 -10.07 23.67
N THR A 237 -2.76 -10.46 24.91
CA THR A 237 -3.19 -9.53 25.96
C THR A 237 -1.98 -9.08 26.77
N PHE A 238 -1.86 -7.77 26.97
CA PHE A 238 -0.80 -7.16 27.76
C PHE A 238 -1.40 -6.24 28.85
N PRO A 239 -0.83 -6.23 30.06
CA PRO A 239 -1.29 -5.36 31.15
C PRO A 239 -1.10 -3.86 30.84
N SER A 240 -0.10 -3.54 30.02
CA SER A 240 0.23 -2.16 29.65
C SER A 240 0.85 -2.07 28.25
N TRP A 241 0.76 -0.89 27.64
CA TRP A 241 1.43 -0.59 26.37
C TRP A 241 2.96 -0.73 26.46
N ALA A 242 3.56 -0.39 27.61
CA ALA A 242 4.99 -0.54 27.81
C ALA A 242 5.41 -2.01 27.76
N GLU A 243 4.61 -2.91 28.34
CA GLU A 243 4.87 -4.35 28.31
C GLU A 243 4.65 -4.95 26.92
N ALA A 244 3.65 -4.50 26.18
CA ALA A 244 3.46 -4.89 24.80
C ALA A 244 4.69 -4.51 23.92
N LEU A 245 5.17 -3.26 24.06
CA LEU A 245 6.36 -2.79 23.33
C LEU A 245 7.60 -3.61 23.74
N PHE A 246 7.80 -3.86 25.02
CA PHE A 246 8.94 -4.62 25.51
C PHE A 246 8.92 -6.06 24.98
N THR A 247 7.80 -6.76 25.17
CA THR A 247 7.68 -8.18 24.80
C THR A 247 7.90 -8.38 23.30
N LEU A 248 7.16 -7.64 22.46
CA LEU A 248 7.28 -7.73 21.00
C LEU A 248 8.65 -7.24 20.52
N GLY A 249 9.17 -6.17 21.10
CA GLY A 249 10.50 -5.66 20.81
C GLY A 249 11.60 -6.63 21.16
N ALA A 250 11.51 -7.34 22.30
CA ALA A 250 12.48 -8.33 22.74
C ALA A 250 12.44 -9.61 21.87
N GLU A 251 11.25 -10.06 21.47
CA GLU A 251 11.09 -11.18 20.53
C GLU A 251 11.77 -10.87 19.17
N CYS A 252 11.50 -9.68 18.62
CA CYS A 252 12.13 -9.24 17.39
C CYS A 252 13.65 -9.04 17.55
N TYR A 253 14.08 -8.53 18.71
CA TYR A 253 15.50 -8.34 19.02
C TYR A 253 16.26 -9.67 19.06
N GLY A 254 15.64 -10.72 19.57
CA GLY A 254 16.18 -12.07 19.55
C GLY A 254 16.40 -12.62 18.13
N SER A 255 15.58 -12.21 17.18
CA SER A 255 15.67 -12.64 15.78
C SER A 255 16.59 -11.76 14.91
N ASP A 256 16.54 -10.44 15.06
CA ASP A 256 17.35 -9.48 14.29
C ASP A 256 17.60 -8.18 15.10
N PRO A 257 18.65 -8.15 15.94
CA PRO A 257 18.98 -6.96 16.75
C PRO A 257 19.24 -5.70 15.92
N ALA A 258 19.79 -5.84 14.71
CA ALA A 258 20.14 -4.70 13.86
C ALA A 258 18.89 -3.98 13.36
N LYS A 259 17.90 -4.73 12.90
CA LYS A 259 16.61 -4.17 12.46
C LYS A 259 15.87 -3.51 13.61
N VAL A 260 15.84 -4.12 14.80
CA VAL A 260 15.17 -3.51 15.96
C VAL A 260 15.79 -2.17 16.32
N ARG A 261 17.14 -2.05 16.30
CA ARG A 261 17.84 -0.80 16.59
C ARG A 261 17.54 0.33 15.59
N GLN A 262 17.12 0.00 14.38
CA GLN A 262 16.70 0.99 13.38
C GLN A 262 15.35 1.64 13.71
N VAL A 263 14.45 0.91 14.37
CA VAL A 263 13.06 1.35 14.59
C VAL A 263 12.73 1.65 16.05
N LEU A 264 13.43 1.00 17.00
CA LEU A 264 13.21 1.19 18.43
C LEU A 264 14.45 1.80 19.10
N LYS A 265 14.21 2.56 20.17
CA LYS A 265 15.28 3.14 20.96
C LYS A 265 15.89 2.09 21.89
N VAL A 266 17.03 1.53 21.48
CA VAL A 266 17.86 0.59 22.27
C VAL A 266 19.00 1.37 22.90
N LEU A 267 19.18 1.18 24.21
CA LEU A 267 20.18 1.86 25.03
C LEU A 267 21.35 0.89 25.32
N PRO A 268 22.58 1.40 25.52
CA PRO A 268 23.71 0.55 25.82
C PRO A 268 23.56 -0.17 27.18
N PRO A 269 24.29 -1.28 27.42
CA PRO A 269 24.19 -2.05 28.65
C PRO A 269 24.46 -1.24 29.93
N ASN A 270 25.42 -0.32 29.86
CA ASN A 270 25.84 0.54 30.98
C ASN A 270 24.98 1.79 31.16
N TYR A 271 23.84 1.93 30.43
CA TYR A 271 22.97 3.09 30.59
C TYR A 271 22.39 3.17 32.01
N ALA A 272 22.63 4.28 32.70
CA ALA A 272 22.14 4.57 34.05
C ALA A 272 21.28 5.85 34.10
N GLY A 273 20.82 6.36 32.93
CA GLY A 273 20.00 7.58 32.82
C GLY A 273 18.56 7.40 33.29
N PRO A 274 17.79 8.50 33.32
CA PRO A 274 16.46 8.54 33.93
C PRO A 274 15.34 7.88 33.12
N LEU A 275 15.61 7.41 31.89
CA LEU A 275 14.58 6.80 31.05
C LEU A 275 14.22 5.41 31.59
N ARG A 276 12.91 5.14 31.68
CA ARG A 276 12.41 3.79 31.99
C ARG A 276 12.82 2.83 30.86
N HIS A 277 13.43 1.73 31.22
CA HIS A 277 13.94 0.73 30.26
C HIS A 277 13.82 -0.67 30.86
N GLU A 278 13.79 -1.67 29.96
CA GLU A 278 13.78 -3.09 30.31
C GLU A 278 14.98 -3.78 29.66
N PRO A 279 15.60 -4.78 30.32
CA PRO A 279 16.80 -5.45 29.82
C PRO A 279 16.51 -6.37 28.64
N LEU A 280 17.40 -6.37 27.65
CA LEU A 280 17.40 -7.30 26.52
C LEU A 280 18.39 -8.45 26.77
N PRO A 281 18.30 -9.60 26.03
CA PRO A 281 19.12 -10.78 26.28
C PRO A 281 20.61 -10.56 26.23
N ASP A 282 21.11 -9.61 25.45
CA ASP A 282 22.52 -9.27 25.27
C ASP A 282 23.04 -8.17 26.25
N GLY A 283 22.22 -7.81 27.24
CA GLY A 283 22.50 -6.78 28.21
C GLY A 283 22.16 -5.34 27.76
N HIS A 284 21.83 -5.10 26.52
CA HIS A 284 21.22 -3.82 26.07
C HIS A 284 19.88 -3.59 26.75
N LYS A 285 19.37 -2.39 26.66
CA LYS A 285 18.12 -2.01 27.32
C LYS A 285 17.15 -1.39 26.33
N LEU A 286 15.91 -1.88 26.27
CA LEU A 286 14.87 -1.28 25.45
C LEU A 286 14.20 -0.13 26.22
N CYS A 287 14.15 1.06 25.63
CA CYS A 287 13.44 2.19 26.19
C CYS A 287 11.91 1.96 26.03
N VAL A 288 11.17 2.01 27.14
CA VAL A 288 9.71 1.83 27.19
C VAL A 288 8.97 3.05 27.75
N GLN A 289 9.66 4.17 27.90
CA GLN A 289 9.09 5.41 28.44
C GLN A 289 8.51 6.27 27.31
N PHE A 290 7.30 5.92 26.91
CA PHE A 290 6.57 6.63 25.88
C PHE A 290 5.08 6.77 26.25
N SER A 291 4.38 7.73 25.65
CA SER A 291 2.92 7.76 25.71
C SER A 291 2.31 6.55 25.00
N ALA A 292 1.06 6.18 25.33
CA ALA A 292 0.35 5.10 24.65
C ALA A 292 0.31 5.29 23.12
N LYS A 293 0.13 6.54 22.68
CA LYS A 293 0.14 6.91 21.24
C LYS A 293 1.50 6.66 20.60
N ASP A 294 2.59 7.02 21.28
CA ASP A 294 3.94 6.82 20.75
C ASP A 294 4.33 5.35 20.75
N ILE A 295 3.89 4.57 21.74
CA ILE A 295 4.10 3.12 21.79
C ILE A 295 3.41 2.44 20.60
N ARG A 296 2.14 2.77 20.30
CA ARG A 296 1.43 2.24 19.11
C ARG A 296 2.20 2.56 17.83
N ARG A 297 2.73 3.79 17.70
CA ARG A 297 3.59 4.17 16.58
C ARG A 297 4.85 3.32 16.49
N GLN A 298 5.51 3.03 17.62
CA GLN A 298 6.70 2.18 17.67
C GLN A 298 6.38 0.73 17.30
N LEU A 299 5.28 0.19 17.79
CA LEU A 299 4.80 -1.16 17.46
C LEU A 299 4.46 -1.29 15.96
N ASN A 300 3.83 -0.27 15.37
CA ASN A 300 3.59 -0.26 13.93
C ASN A 300 4.90 -0.21 13.12
N LYS A 301 5.89 0.59 13.52
CA LYS A 301 7.21 0.57 12.89
C LYS A 301 7.87 -0.80 12.99
N LEU A 302 7.73 -1.47 14.14
CA LEU A 302 8.24 -2.81 14.32
C LEU A 302 7.57 -3.80 13.36
N ALA A 303 6.24 -3.75 13.22
CA ALA A 303 5.49 -4.58 12.29
C ALA A 303 5.84 -4.32 10.80
N CYS A 304 6.24 -3.09 10.45
CA CYS A 304 6.74 -2.78 9.10
C CYS A 304 8.05 -3.49 8.77
N VAL A 305 8.92 -3.68 9.77
CA VAL A 305 10.25 -4.28 9.59
C VAL A 305 10.23 -5.80 9.82
N PHE A 306 9.27 -6.29 10.60
CA PHE A 306 9.08 -7.71 10.92
C PHE A 306 7.72 -8.19 10.41
N PRO A 307 7.66 -8.73 9.19
CA PRO A 307 6.40 -9.10 8.52
C PRO A 307 5.52 -10.08 9.30
N HIS A 308 6.10 -10.94 10.15
CA HIS A 308 5.35 -11.89 10.96
C HIS A 308 4.48 -11.24 12.05
N LEU A 309 4.76 -9.97 12.41
CA LEU A 309 3.93 -9.18 13.33
C LEU A 309 2.77 -8.46 12.62
N LYS A 310 2.83 -8.32 11.30
CA LYS A 310 1.81 -7.59 10.55
C LYS A 310 0.47 -8.32 10.61
N GLY A 311 -0.58 -7.61 11.01
CA GLY A 311 -1.91 -8.20 11.21
C GLY A 311 -2.08 -8.89 12.57
N GLU A 312 -1.04 -8.97 13.42
CA GLU A 312 -1.19 -9.48 14.78
C GLU A 312 -2.07 -8.54 15.61
N ARG A 313 -3.05 -9.13 16.28
CA ARG A 313 -3.96 -8.38 17.16
C ARG A 313 -3.41 -8.41 18.57
N ILE A 314 -3.31 -7.23 19.18
CA ILE A 314 -2.91 -7.07 20.57
C ILE A 314 -4.03 -6.37 21.34
N ARG A 315 -4.19 -6.72 22.62
CA ARG A 315 -5.15 -6.10 23.55
C ARG A 315 -4.38 -5.57 24.75
N VAL A 316 -4.59 -4.30 25.05
CA VAL A 316 -4.06 -3.68 26.24
C VAL A 316 -5.24 -3.14 27.04
N ARG A 317 -5.57 -3.76 28.18
CA ARG A 317 -6.80 -3.52 28.95
C ARG A 317 -8.04 -3.74 28.09
N GLU A 318 -8.83 -2.69 27.83
CA GLU A 318 -10.04 -2.74 26.99
C GLU A 318 -9.78 -2.30 25.54
N GLU A 319 -8.58 -1.81 25.24
CA GLU A 319 -8.20 -1.36 23.89
C GLU A 319 -7.63 -2.51 23.08
N GLU A 320 -8.16 -2.72 21.88
CA GLU A 320 -7.63 -3.67 20.90
C GLU A 320 -6.97 -2.91 19.75
N PHE A 321 -5.83 -3.42 19.28
CA PHE A 321 -5.02 -2.80 18.26
C PHE A 321 -4.42 -3.85 17.33
N THR A 322 -4.47 -3.61 16.01
CA THR A 322 -3.90 -4.50 15.00
C THR A 322 -2.60 -3.90 14.49
N LEU A 323 -1.51 -4.65 14.62
CA LEU A 323 -0.18 -4.21 14.22
C LEU A 323 -0.10 -4.02 12.69
N GLY A 324 0.38 -2.87 12.28
CA GLY A 324 0.54 -2.52 10.86
C GLY A 324 -0.75 -2.16 10.13
N ALA A 325 -1.92 -2.11 10.82
CA ALA A 325 -3.19 -1.72 10.21
C ALA A 325 -3.43 -0.20 10.18
N ASP A 326 -2.87 0.53 11.15
CA ASP A 326 -3.12 1.96 11.36
C ASP A 326 -1.83 2.78 11.18
N LEU A 327 -1.32 2.85 9.97
CA LEU A 327 -0.40 3.92 9.56
C LEU A 327 -1.24 5.02 8.88
N GLN A 328 -2.11 5.66 9.68
CA GLN A 328 -2.69 6.96 9.36
C GLN A 328 -1.89 8.08 10.01
#